data_51b96ff2c2809a95c53ea7a3951fca69
#
_entry.id   51b96ff2c2809a95c53ea7a3951fca69
#
_cell.length_a   1.000
_cell.length_b   1.000
_cell.length_c   1.000
_cell.angle_alpha   90.00
_cell.angle_beta   90.00
_cell.angle_gamma   90.00
#
_symmetry.space_group_name_H-M   'P 1'
#
loop_
_entity.id
_entity.type
_entity.pdbx_description
1 polymer ?
#
loop_
_entity_poly.entity_id
_entity_poly.type
_entity_poly.pdbx_seq_one_letter_code
_entity_poly.pdbx_strand_id
1 'polypeptide(L)'
;MADYQLLAELLDLPHVQVAGYQILNSERIEVCIESRLDAAVCPDCQRVSAQIHDTAEPQTLRDLAIWGRQCWLRYAPRRFACATCQSTFTERVAWREPGLAHTLRYAQHIYTRAQHEDIAQVALDEGLSQDTVRGIFERWAKKRSTSAAIRL
;
A
#
# COMPACT_ATOMS: atom_id res chain seq x y z
N MET A 1 26.47 -6.56 -6.33
CA MET A 1 25.03 -6.56 -5.99
C MET A 1 24.60 -5.13 -5.70
N ALA A 2 23.50 -4.71 -6.26
CA ALA A 2 22.97 -3.39 -5.96
C ALA A 2 22.44 -3.37 -4.53
N ASP A 3 22.87 -2.38 -3.76
CA ASP A 3 22.39 -2.16 -2.40
C ASP A 3 21.31 -1.07 -2.43
N TYR A 4 20.08 -1.45 -2.09
CA TYR A 4 18.94 -0.54 -2.04
C TYR A 4 18.58 -0.14 -0.62
N GLN A 5 19.51 -0.29 0.33
CA GLN A 5 19.24 -0.01 1.74
C GLN A 5 18.77 1.41 1.98
N LEU A 6 19.44 2.40 1.37
CA LEU A 6 19.05 3.80 1.49
C LEU A 6 17.60 4.02 1.00
N LEU A 7 17.25 3.43 -0.13
CA LEU A 7 15.90 3.55 -0.68
C LEU A 7 14.86 2.88 0.24
N ALA A 8 15.20 1.73 0.81
CA ALA A 8 14.34 1.03 1.76
C ALA A 8 14.13 1.83 3.03
N GLU A 9 15.18 2.47 3.56
CA GLU A 9 15.10 3.34 4.73
C GLU A 9 14.23 4.58 4.47
N LEU A 10 14.41 5.21 3.31
CA LEU A 10 13.59 6.36 2.92
C LEU A 10 12.13 5.99 2.65
N LEU A 11 11.91 4.79 2.10
CA LEU A 11 10.57 4.27 1.87
C LEU A 11 9.83 3.99 3.18
N ASP A 12 10.54 3.54 4.20
CA ASP A 12 10.06 3.34 5.58
C ASP A 12 8.73 2.56 5.66
N LEU A 13 8.65 1.47 4.92
CA LEU A 13 7.52 0.55 5.01
C LEU A 13 7.91 -0.67 5.85
N PRO A 14 7.10 -1.06 6.87
CA PRO A 14 7.42 -2.17 7.74
C PRO A 14 7.47 -3.50 6.98
N HIS A 15 8.46 -4.32 7.30
CA HIS A 15 8.65 -5.67 6.73
C HIS A 15 8.70 -5.70 5.20
N VAL A 16 9.37 -4.72 4.62
CA VAL A 16 9.54 -4.58 3.17
C VAL A 16 11.01 -4.46 2.83
N GLN A 17 11.43 -5.14 1.79
CA GLN A 17 12.73 -4.91 1.16
C GLN A 17 12.54 -4.37 -0.26
N VAL A 18 13.50 -3.57 -0.71
CA VAL A 18 13.52 -3.08 -2.09
C VAL A 18 14.32 -4.05 -2.94
N ALA A 19 13.69 -4.57 -4.00
CA ALA A 19 14.33 -5.47 -4.95
C ALA A 19 14.92 -4.72 -6.15
N GLY A 20 14.44 -3.52 -6.43
CA GLY A 20 14.92 -2.71 -7.54
C GLY A 20 14.09 -1.45 -7.71
N TYR A 21 14.50 -0.60 -8.63
CA TYR A 21 13.73 0.57 -9.01
C TYR A 21 14.00 0.93 -10.47
N GLN A 22 13.08 1.69 -11.04
CA GLN A 22 13.23 2.22 -12.39
C GLN A 22 12.72 3.66 -12.42
N ILE A 23 13.58 4.57 -12.87
CA ILE A 23 13.17 5.95 -13.15
C ILE A 23 12.67 5.98 -14.59
N LEU A 24 11.34 6.12 -14.76
CA LEU A 24 10.71 6.05 -16.07
C LEU A 24 10.89 7.36 -16.85
N ASN A 25 10.83 8.49 -16.11
CA ASN A 25 11.06 9.83 -16.68
C ASN A 25 11.25 10.83 -15.53
N SER A 26 11.28 12.14 -15.82
CA SER A 26 11.44 13.18 -14.81
C SER A 26 10.29 13.27 -13.80
N GLU A 27 9.15 12.64 -14.10
CA GLU A 27 7.92 12.77 -13.30
C GLU A 27 7.53 11.48 -12.58
N ARG A 28 8.14 10.34 -12.90
CA ARG A 28 7.68 9.04 -12.42
C ARG A 28 8.83 8.09 -12.07
N ILE A 29 8.73 7.46 -10.91
CA ILE A 29 9.60 6.38 -10.46
C ILE A 29 8.75 5.15 -10.08
N GLU A 30 9.23 3.98 -10.42
CA GLU A 30 8.64 2.70 -10.00
C GLU A 30 9.64 1.98 -9.10
N VAL A 31 9.21 1.56 -7.91
CA VAL A 31 10.02 0.84 -6.94
C VAL A 31 9.47 -0.57 -6.78
N CYS A 32 10.28 -1.57 -7.05
CA CYS A 32 9.93 -2.97 -6.85
C CYS A 32 10.20 -3.35 -5.39
N ILE A 33 9.17 -3.78 -4.68
CA ILE A 33 9.26 -4.17 -3.27
C ILE A 33 8.81 -5.60 -3.06
N GLU A 34 9.35 -6.21 -2.02
CA GLU A 34 9.00 -7.56 -1.60
C GLU A 34 8.67 -7.55 -0.11
N SER A 35 7.65 -8.31 0.26
CA SER A 35 7.31 -8.52 1.66
C SER A 35 8.36 -9.41 2.34
N ARG A 36 8.71 -9.08 3.58
CA ARG A 36 9.62 -9.85 4.43
C ARG A 36 8.92 -10.45 5.64
N LEU A 37 7.60 -10.52 5.65
CA LEU A 37 6.86 -11.16 6.73
C LEU A 37 7.21 -12.66 6.78
N ASP A 38 7.63 -13.13 7.96
CA ASP A 38 7.97 -14.55 8.16
C ASP A 38 6.72 -15.40 8.35
N ALA A 39 5.61 -14.79 8.76
CA ALA A 39 4.37 -15.47 9.05
C ALA A 39 3.19 -14.54 8.83
N ALA A 40 2.01 -15.11 8.64
CA ALA A 40 0.77 -14.39 8.48
C ALA A 40 -0.37 -15.05 9.25
N VAL A 41 -1.36 -14.27 9.64
CA VAL A 41 -2.52 -14.75 10.42
C VAL A 41 -3.65 -15.14 9.47
N CYS A 42 -4.13 -16.38 9.61
CA CYS A 42 -5.27 -16.86 8.84
C CYS A 42 -6.53 -16.03 9.21
N PRO A 43 -7.24 -15.46 8.24
CA PRO A 43 -8.42 -14.64 8.51
C PRO A 43 -9.60 -15.44 9.05
N ASP A 44 -9.64 -16.75 8.82
CA ASP A 44 -10.76 -17.61 9.23
C ASP A 44 -10.61 -18.14 10.65
N CYS A 45 -9.42 -18.67 11.00
CA CYS A 45 -9.20 -19.30 12.31
C CYS A 45 -8.26 -18.52 13.23
N GLN A 46 -7.68 -17.41 12.77
CA GLN A 46 -6.76 -16.55 13.54
C GLN A 46 -5.46 -17.22 13.95
N ARG A 47 -5.14 -18.37 13.41
CA ARG A 47 -3.86 -19.04 13.65
C ARG A 47 -2.78 -18.49 12.74
N VAL A 48 -1.55 -18.47 13.27
CA VAL A 48 -0.37 -18.01 12.52
C VAL A 48 0.15 -19.14 11.64
N SER A 49 0.41 -18.82 10.37
CA SER A 49 1.05 -19.73 9.43
C SER A 49 2.38 -19.13 8.95
N ALA A 50 3.41 -19.94 8.94
CA ALA A 50 4.72 -19.61 8.36
C ALA A 50 4.94 -20.28 7.00
N GLN A 51 3.95 -21.00 6.49
CA GLN A 51 4.07 -21.75 5.24
C GLN A 51 3.60 -20.90 4.07
N ILE A 52 4.52 -20.47 3.22
CA ILE A 52 4.22 -19.76 1.98
C ILE A 52 3.75 -20.78 0.94
N HIS A 53 2.59 -20.55 0.37
CA HIS A 53 2.04 -21.37 -0.69
C HIS A 53 2.57 -20.96 -2.06
N ASP A 54 2.40 -19.68 -2.40
CA ASP A 54 2.91 -19.08 -3.63
C ASP A 54 2.89 -17.55 -3.53
N THR A 55 3.20 -16.89 -4.63
CA THR A 55 3.15 -15.44 -4.76
C THR A 55 2.11 -15.07 -5.81
N ALA A 56 1.24 -14.13 -5.49
CA ALA A 56 0.22 -13.64 -6.41
C ALA A 56 0.83 -12.78 -7.53
N GLU A 57 0.03 -12.47 -8.54
CA GLU A 57 0.45 -11.57 -9.62
C GLU A 57 0.88 -10.20 -9.08
N PRO A 58 1.96 -9.62 -9.63
CA PRO A 58 2.40 -8.29 -9.23
C PRO A 58 1.32 -7.23 -9.45
N GLN A 59 1.19 -6.33 -8.48
CA GLN A 59 0.27 -5.21 -8.52
C GLN A 59 1.07 -3.91 -8.48
N THR A 60 0.53 -2.86 -9.08
CA THR A 60 1.11 -1.53 -9.04
C THR A 60 0.29 -0.65 -8.11
N LEU A 61 0.93 -0.09 -7.10
CA LEU A 61 0.30 0.69 -6.04
C LEU A 61 0.84 2.12 -6.04
N ARG A 62 -0.04 3.10 -5.93
CA ARG A 62 0.39 4.49 -5.79
C ARG A 62 0.89 4.76 -4.37
N ASP A 63 2.03 5.42 -4.26
CA ASP A 63 2.60 5.87 -2.99
C ASP A 63 2.95 7.36 -3.06
N LEU A 64 3.43 7.90 -1.95
CA LEU A 64 3.86 9.29 -1.87
C LEU A 64 4.96 9.59 -2.88
N ALA A 65 4.96 10.80 -3.41
CA ALA A 65 5.98 11.25 -4.35
C ALA A 65 7.38 11.23 -3.71
N ILE A 66 8.38 10.91 -4.51
CA ILE A 66 9.79 10.95 -4.12
C ILE A 66 10.45 12.09 -4.89
N TRP A 67 10.82 13.15 -4.17
CA TRP A 67 11.48 14.34 -4.73
C TRP A 67 10.78 14.86 -5.99
N GLY A 68 9.47 15.04 -5.90
CA GLY A 68 8.66 15.57 -7.00
C GLY A 68 8.27 14.56 -8.07
N ARG A 69 8.77 13.33 -8.02
CA ARG A 69 8.34 12.25 -8.93
C ARG A 69 7.22 11.44 -8.32
N GLN A 70 6.18 11.18 -9.08
CA GLN A 70 5.15 10.23 -8.68
C GLN A 70 5.79 8.87 -8.46
N CYS A 71 5.46 8.23 -7.32
CA CYS A 71 6.01 6.94 -6.95
C CYS A 71 4.95 5.85 -7.09
N TRP A 72 5.33 4.78 -7.75
CA TRP A 72 4.54 3.57 -7.89
C TRP A 72 5.32 2.40 -7.31
N LEU A 73 4.68 1.64 -6.43
CA LEU A 73 5.25 0.44 -5.87
C LEU A 73 4.78 -0.77 -6.66
N ARG A 74 5.71 -1.57 -7.13
CA ARG A 74 5.41 -2.86 -7.73
C ARG A 74 5.56 -3.93 -6.67
N TYR A 75 4.46 -4.59 -6.33
CA TYR A 75 4.36 -5.50 -5.20
C TYR A 75 3.57 -6.75 -5.59
N ALA A 76 4.15 -7.91 -5.31
CA ALA A 76 3.49 -9.21 -5.50
C ALA A 76 3.14 -9.79 -4.12
N PRO A 77 1.86 -9.77 -3.71
CA PRO A 77 1.45 -10.32 -2.43
C PRO A 77 1.76 -11.82 -2.32
N ARG A 78 2.24 -12.26 -1.16
CA ARG A 78 2.44 -13.69 -0.91
C ARG A 78 1.17 -14.32 -0.35
N ARG A 79 0.93 -15.56 -0.75
CA ARG A 79 -0.16 -16.36 -0.21
C ARG A 79 0.39 -17.43 0.72
N PHE A 80 -0.22 -17.56 1.87
CA PHE A 80 0.15 -18.51 2.91
C PHE A 80 -0.87 -19.65 2.97
N ALA A 81 -0.42 -20.83 3.38
CA ALA A 81 -1.27 -21.98 3.58
C ALA A 81 -1.59 -22.15 5.07
N CYS A 82 -2.87 -22.27 5.40
CA CYS A 82 -3.29 -22.57 6.77
C CYS A 82 -3.46 -24.10 6.94
N ALA A 83 -2.65 -24.68 7.84
CA ALA A 83 -2.71 -26.11 8.11
C ALA A 83 -4.04 -26.53 8.81
N THR A 84 -4.64 -25.63 9.58
CA THR A 84 -5.89 -25.90 10.30
C THR A 84 -7.11 -25.84 9.38
N CYS A 85 -7.23 -24.76 8.58
CA CYS A 85 -8.36 -24.58 7.66
C CYS A 85 -8.16 -25.28 6.31
N GLN A 86 -6.93 -25.73 6.03
CA GLN A 86 -6.53 -26.30 4.74
C GLN A 86 -6.85 -25.40 3.55
N SER A 87 -6.79 -24.09 3.78
CA SER A 87 -7.04 -23.05 2.79
C SER A 87 -5.79 -22.18 2.59
N THR A 88 -5.77 -21.44 1.50
CA THR A 88 -4.76 -20.42 1.26
C THR A 88 -5.36 -19.04 1.50
N PHE A 89 -4.53 -18.11 1.95
CA PHE A 89 -4.94 -16.72 2.17
C PHE A 89 -3.80 -15.77 1.81
N THR A 90 -4.15 -14.58 1.38
CA THR A 90 -3.17 -13.54 1.03
C THR A 90 -2.71 -12.83 2.31
N GLU A 91 -1.42 -12.58 2.42
CA GLU A 91 -0.84 -11.81 3.53
C GLU A 91 -1.47 -10.42 3.62
N ARG A 92 -1.64 -9.93 4.84
CA ARG A 92 -2.07 -8.56 5.10
C ARG A 92 -0.88 -7.74 5.54
N VAL A 93 -0.60 -6.68 4.80
CA VAL A 93 0.47 -5.73 5.13
C VAL A 93 -0.12 -4.52 5.82
N ALA A 94 0.63 -3.95 6.79
CA ALA A 94 0.14 -2.83 7.60
C ALA A 94 0.00 -1.52 6.81
N TRP A 95 0.71 -1.39 5.70
CA TRP A 95 0.82 -0.15 4.94
C TRP A 95 -0.19 -0.01 3.79
N ARG A 96 -1.08 -0.99 3.63
CA ARG A 96 -2.09 -1.01 2.55
C ARG A 96 -3.38 -1.70 3.04
N GLU A 97 -4.53 -1.19 2.63
CA GLU A 97 -5.78 -1.93 2.74
C GLU A 97 -5.91 -2.95 1.60
N PRO A 98 -6.36 -4.19 1.89
CA PRO A 98 -6.53 -5.20 0.86
C PRO A 98 -7.40 -4.74 -0.31
N GLY A 99 -6.93 -4.99 -1.52
CA GLY A 99 -7.67 -4.67 -2.74
C GLY A 99 -7.55 -3.24 -3.23
N LEU A 100 -6.93 -2.33 -2.48
CA LEU A 100 -6.77 -0.95 -2.92
C LEU A 100 -5.45 -0.76 -3.66
N ALA A 101 -5.47 0.09 -4.68
CA ALA A 101 -4.33 0.35 -5.56
C ALA A 101 -3.45 1.52 -5.07
N HIS A 102 -3.42 1.75 -3.76
CA HIS A 102 -2.60 2.80 -3.13
C HIS A 102 -2.26 2.43 -1.69
N THR A 103 -1.18 3.03 -1.17
CA THR A 103 -0.79 2.85 0.23
C THR A 103 -1.70 3.67 1.15
N LEU A 104 -1.74 3.29 2.44
CA LEU A 104 -2.50 4.04 3.45
C LEU A 104 -2.02 5.47 3.59
N ARG A 105 -0.71 5.71 3.58
CA ARG A 105 -0.16 7.07 3.70
C ARG A 105 -0.47 7.93 2.49
N TYR A 106 -0.57 7.33 1.30
CA TYR A 106 -1.02 8.06 0.11
C TYR A 106 -2.49 8.46 0.23
N ALA A 107 -3.35 7.56 0.70
CA ALA A 107 -4.75 7.89 0.98
C ALA A 107 -4.89 9.02 1.99
N GLN A 108 -4.08 9.01 3.05
CA GLN A 108 -4.05 10.09 4.04
C GLN A 108 -3.62 11.42 3.41
N HIS A 109 -2.61 11.40 2.55
CA HIS A 109 -2.13 12.57 1.82
C HIS A 109 -3.25 13.19 0.95
N ILE A 110 -3.95 12.37 0.18
CA ILE A 110 -5.08 12.81 -0.65
C ILE A 110 -6.21 13.39 0.22
N TYR A 111 -6.55 12.71 1.32
CA TYR A 111 -7.56 13.18 2.26
C TYR A 111 -7.21 14.56 2.83
N THR A 112 -5.97 14.74 3.27
CA THR A 112 -5.50 16.01 3.83
C THR A 112 -5.58 17.13 2.80
N ARG A 113 -5.15 16.88 1.56
CA ARG A 113 -5.25 17.87 0.49
C ARG A 113 -6.71 18.24 0.20
N ALA A 114 -7.58 17.25 0.07
CA ALA A 114 -8.99 17.45 -0.27
C ALA A 114 -9.79 18.17 0.82
N GLN A 115 -9.28 18.28 2.04
CA GLN A 115 -9.87 19.10 3.10
C GLN A 115 -9.65 20.61 2.88
N HIS A 116 -8.62 20.98 2.13
CA HIS A 116 -8.17 22.36 1.98
C HIS A 116 -8.12 22.83 0.53
N GLU A 117 -8.25 21.93 -0.43
CA GLU A 117 -8.14 22.20 -1.84
C GLU A 117 -9.38 21.66 -2.58
N ASP A 118 -9.66 22.22 -3.75
CA ASP A 118 -10.72 21.70 -4.62
C ASP A 118 -10.35 20.30 -5.13
N ILE A 119 -11.31 19.39 -5.12
CA ILE A 119 -11.15 18.01 -5.61
C ILE A 119 -10.66 17.98 -7.06
N ALA A 120 -11.15 18.88 -7.91
CA ALA A 120 -10.70 18.98 -9.30
C ALA A 120 -9.19 19.31 -9.39
N GLN A 121 -8.71 20.21 -8.54
CA GLN A 121 -7.29 20.58 -8.51
C GLN A 121 -6.42 19.44 -7.99
N VAL A 122 -6.83 18.79 -6.90
CA VAL A 122 -6.12 17.63 -6.36
C VAL A 122 -6.02 16.52 -7.43
N ALA A 123 -7.13 16.22 -8.10
CA ALA A 123 -7.16 15.21 -9.16
C ALA A 123 -6.20 15.55 -10.30
N LEU A 124 -6.19 16.81 -10.74
CA LEU A 124 -5.29 17.27 -11.80
C LEU A 124 -3.82 17.12 -11.40
N ASP A 125 -3.44 17.61 -10.21
CA ASP A 125 -2.06 17.58 -9.72
C ASP A 125 -1.53 16.16 -9.52
N GLU A 126 -2.39 15.27 -9.03
CA GLU A 126 -2.02 13.90 -8.72
C GLU A 126 -2.18 12.94 -9.91
N GLY A 127 -2.74 13.41 -11.01
CA GLY A 127 -3.02 12.56 -12.18
C GLY A 127 -4.08 11.50 -11.90
N LEU A 128 -5.08 11.84 -11.08
CA LEU A 128 -6.20 10.96 -10.73
C LEU A 128 -7.50 11.49 -11.32
N SER A 129 -8.52 10.62 -11.41
CA SER A 129 -9.89 11.08 -11.67
C SER A 129 -10.47 11.74 -10.42
N GLN A 130 -11.42 12.64 -10.61
CA GLN A 130 -12.14 13.26 -9.48
C GLN A 130 -12.89 12.22 -8.65
N ASP A 131 -13.43 11.19 -9.29
CA ASP A 131 -14.12 10.09 -8.60
C ASP A 131 -13.17 9.29 -7.72
N THR A 132 -11.94 9.08 -8.16
CA THR A 132 -10.90 8.42 -7.35
C THR A 132 -10.57 9.25 -6.11
N VAL A 133 -10.35 10.55 -6.27
CA VAL A 133 -10.07 11.47 -5.15
C VAL A 133 -11.25 11.48 -4.16
N ARG A 134 -12.47 11.60 -4.67
CA ARG A 134 -13.69 11.59 -3.85
C ARG A 134 -13.85 10.27 -3.09
N GLY A 135 -13.62 9.15 -3.74
CA GLY A 135 -13.69 7.83 -3.12
C GLY A 135 -12.66 7.63 -2.01
N ILE A 136 -11.43 8.09 -2.20
CA ILE A 136 -10.38 8.07 -1.16
C ILE A 136 -10.80 8.95 0.02
N PHE A 137 -11.26 10.17 -0.26
CA PHE A 137 -11.71 11.11 0.77
C PHE A 137 -12.84 10.54 1.62
N GLU A 138 -13.88 10.02 1.01
CA GLU A 138 -15.05 9.48 1.71
C GLU A 138 -14.69 8.25 2.57
N ARG A 139 -13.86 7.36 2.04
CA ARG A 139 -13.41 6.17 2.76
C ARG A 139 -12.57 6.53 3.99
N TRP A 140 -11.67 7.49 3.84
CA TRP A 140 -10.82 7.93 4.94
C TRP A 140 -11.60 8.70 6.00
N ALA A 141 -12.53 9.56 5.58
CA ALA A 141 -13.43 10.28 6.50
C ALA A 141 -14.28 9.33 7.33
N LYS A 142 -14.83 8.29 6.71
CA LYS A 142 -15.61 7.25 7.40
C LYS A 142 -14.77 6.49 8.42
N LYS A 143 -13.53 6.16 8.08
CA LYS A 143 -12.59 5.48 8.97
C LYS A 143 -12.28 6.31 10.21
N ARG A 144 -12.06 7.61 10.04
CA ARG A 144 -11.81 8.55 11.16
C ARG A 144 -13.02 8.69 12.07
N SER A 145 -14.22 8.78 11.53
CA SER A 145 -15.46 8.84 12.30
C SER A 145 -15.64 7.59 13.16
N THR A 146 -15.39 6.41 12.63
CA THR A 146 -15.47 5.14 13.37
C THR A 146 -14.43 5.09 14.51
N SER A 147 -13.21 5.53 14.26
CA SER A 147 -12.15 5.58 15.30
C SER A 147 -12.48 6.57 16.41
N ALA A 148 -13.10 7.71 16.10
CA ALA A 148 -13.56 8.68 17.09
C ALA A 148 -14.69 8.14 17.96
N ALA A 149 -15.64 7.39 17.37
CA ALA A 149 -16.75 6.76 18.10
C ALA A 149 -16.29 5.71 19.12
N ILE A 150 -15.19 5.00 18.83
CA ILE A 150 -14.63 3.98 19.73
C ILE A 150 -13.91 4.60 20.94
N ARG A 151 -13.46 5.87 20.84
CA ARG A 151 -12.77 6.56 21.94
C ARG A 151 -13.70 7.25 22.94
N LEU A 152 -14.97 7.27 22.69
CA LEU A 152 -16.00 7.74 23.60
C LEU A 152 -16.57 6.59 24.42
#